data_6e623835929fab516ed66e45a037f75c
#
_entry.id   6e623835929fab516ed66e45a037f75c
#
_cell.length_a   1.000
_cell.length_b   1.000
_cell.length_c   1.000
_cell.angle_alpha   90.00
_cell.angle_beta   90.00
_cell.angle_gamma   90.00
#
_symmetry.space_group_name_H-M   'P 1'
#
loop_
_entity.id
_entity.type
_entity.pdbx_description
1 polymer ?
#
loop_
_entity_poly.entity_id
_entity_poly.type
_entity_poly.pdbx_seq_one_letter_code
_entity_poly.pdbx_strand_id
1 'polypeptide(L)'
;MASLLDMTDVPMKNILENCDFKSVLTLRKVCHFLRNFIDDSRFKTDLQIIGIVIKSTGFSVSCVSRNALSTKQCFAKDWTSRDLKIILKLSQNTKLYGFYVKTNQDNVGGLDDLEEVLRNQARPLQTEIFEMGGSEILKVLPYLDSKTLKKISIRPANYETNDQILDGIEQFLELEQFKNSVELYISLRFVVRADVRKFFHFQIVRVNFHETSLEEQVALKEAFVTSTHMNLFELHSGGLDGNQLEQVFGTPFHNPQGCWQWFFEIQNCKEHVLNIDWNPYRLLFYKLEANEVPQNAVVQH
;
A
#
# COMPACT_ATOMS: atom_id res chain seq x y z
N MET A 1 -32.88 38.60 -3.72
CA MET A 1 -32.05 37.59 -3.05
C MET A 1 -30.99 37.16 -4.05
N ALA A 2 -29.69 37.28 -3.71
CA ALA A 2 -28.63 36.80 -4.58
C ALA A 2 -28.74 35.24 -4.68
N SER A 3 -28.79 34.73 -5.89
CA SER A 3 -28.78 33.30 -6.15
C SER A 3 -27.33 32.74 -6.08
N LEU A 4 -27.17 31.47 -5.71
CA LEU A 4 -25.90 30.77 -5.83
C LEU A 4 -25.36 30.83 -7.28
N LEU A 5 -26.27 30.90 -8.27
CA LEU A 5 -25.92 30.96 -9.69
C LEU A 5 -25.39 32.33 -10.13
N ASP A 6 -25.56 33.40 -9.32
CA ASP A 6 -25.09 34.74 -9.61
C ASP A 6 -23.66 34.98 -9.04
N MET A 7 -23.09 33.98 -8.35
CA MET A 7 -21.75 34.09 -7.76
C MET A 7 -20.66 33.92 -8.81
N THR A 8 -19.58 34.65 -8.61
CA THR A 8 -18.36 34.48 -9.42
C THR A 8 -17.63 33.15 -9.03
N ASP A 9 -16.69 32.71 -9.86
CA ASP A 9 -16.00 31.42 -9.71
C ASP A 9 -15.30 31.26 -8.36
N VAL A 10 -14.70 32.33 -7.81
CA VAL A 10 -13.92 32.24 -6.57
C VAL A 10 -14.80 31.93 -5.34
N PRO A 11 -15.89 32.67 -5.04
CA PRO A 11 -16.80 32.31 -3.96
C PRO A 11 -17.43 30.95 -4.13
N MET A 12 -17.83 30.58 -5.37
CA MET A 12 -18.41 29.27 -5.65
C MET A 12 -17.41 28.15 -5.33
N LYS A 13 -16.15 28.31 -5.72
CA LYS A 13 -15.09 27.34 -5.43
C LYS A 13 -14.84 27.20 -3.94
N ASN A 14 -14.79 28.30 -3.20
CA ASN A 14 -14.67 28.28 -1.75
C ASN A 14 -15.83 27.54 -1.08
N ILE A 15 -17.05 27.68 -1.58
CA ILE A 15 -18.20 26.93 -1.08
C ILE A 15 -18.00 25.44 -1.32
N LEU A 16 -17.61 25.02 -2.53
CA LEU A 16 -17.38 23.63 -2.87
C LEU A 16 -16.26 22.98 -2.03
N GLU A 17 -15.17 23.72 -1.75
CA GLU A 17 -14.06 23.23 -0.92
C GLU A 17 -14.45 23.05 0.55
N ASN A 18 -15.48 23.73 1.02
CA ASN A 18 -16.03 23.57 2.37
C ASN A 18 -17.23 22.62 2.45
N CYS A 19 -17.72 22.09 1.31
CA CYS A 19 -18.75 21.07 1.29
C CYS A 19 -18.15 19.67 1.47
N ASP A 20 -18.88 18.78 2.14
CA ASP A 20 -18.55 17.36 2.10
C ASP A 20 -18.76 16.79 0.69
N PHE A 21 -18.05 15.71 0.37
CA PHE A 21 -18.07 15.12 -0.97
C PHE A 21 -19.46 14.70 -1.44
N LYS A 22 -20.32 14.23 -0.53
CA LYS A 22 -21.71 13.86 -0.84
C LYS A 22 -22.51 15.09 -1.25
N SER A 23 -22.35 16.21 -0.54
CA SER A 23 -22.97 17.48 -0.88
C SER A 23 -22.54 17.99 -2.25
N VAL A 24 -21.26 17.87 -2.59
CA VAL A 24 -20.73 18.19 -3.94
C VAL A 24 -21.43 17.35 -5.01
N LEU A 25 -21.54 16.03 -4.81
CA LEU A 25 -22.24 15.13 -5.74
C LEU A 25 -23.74 15.47 -5.84
N THR A 26 -24.35 15.93 -4.75
CA THR A 26 -25.77 16.36 -4.74
C THR A 26 -25.94 17.65 -5.52
N LEU A 27 -25.10 18.66 -5.27
CA LEU A 27 -25.11 19.94 -6.00
C LEU A 27 -24.93 19.73 -7.50
N ARG A 28 -24.09 18.78 -7.90
CA ARG A 28 -23.88 18.41 -9.30
C ARG A 28 -25.16 17.91 -10.00
N LYS A 29 -26.16 17.42 -9.24
CA LYS A 29 -27.43 16.92 -9.76
C LYS A 29 -28.53 18.01 -9.81
N VAL A 30 -28.30 19.16 -9.20
CA VAL A 30 -29.34 20.22 -9.08
C VAL A 30 -29.66 20.87 -10.42
N CYS A 31 -28.64 21.31 -11.19
CA CYS A 31 -28.84 21.92 -12.50
C CYS A 31 -27.60 21.77 -13.39
N HIS A 32 -27.76 22.06 -14.67
CA HIS A 32 -26.66 21.96 -15.66
C HIS A 32 -25.49 22.93 -15.37
N PHE A 33 -25.79 24.13 -14.91
CA PHE A 33 -24.76 25.13 -14.58
C PHE A 33 -23.85 24.62 -13.47
N LEU A 34 -24.40 24.18 -12.33
CA LEU A 34 -23.62 23.62 -11.23
C LEU A 34 -22.86 22.37 -11.64
N ARG A 35 -23.47 21.50 -12.45
CA ARG A 35 -22.79 20.33 -12.99
C ARG A 35 -21.55 20.70 -13.78
N ASN A 36 -21.70 21.59 -14.76
CA ASN A 36 -20.58 22.03 -15.60
C ASN A 36 -19.52 22.73 -14.76
N PHE A 37 -19.94 23.63 -13.87
CA PHE A 37 -19.01 24.32 -12.98
C PHE A 37 -18.20 23.33 -12.12
N ILE A 38 -18.86 22.35 -11.46
CA ILE A 38 -18.20 21.33 -10.63
C ILE A 38 -17.27 20.47 -11.47
N ASP A 39 -17.69 20.06 -12.66
CA ASP A 39 -16.91 19.19 -13.55
C ASP A 39 -15.69 19.90 -14.14
N ASP A 40 -15.74 21.21 -14.35
CA ASP A 40 -14.65 21.98 -14.95
C ASP A 40 -13.77 22.70 -13.92
N SER A 41 -14.27 22.86 -12.70
CA SER A 41 -13.51 23.53 -11.63
C SER A 41 -12.44 22.63 -11.04
N ARG A 42 -11.26 23.21 -10.79
CA ARG A 42 -10.18 22.55 -10.06
C ARG A 42 -10.24 22.97 -8.60
N PHE A 43 -11.00 22.27 -7.79
CA PHE A 43 -11.07 22.48 -6.35
C PHE A 43 -10.63 21.22 -5.59
N LYS A 44 -10.25 21.40 -4.32
CA LYS A 44 -9.92 20.27 -3.45
C LYS A 44 -11.20 19.76 -2.79
N THR A 45 -11.40 18.46 -2.81
CA THR A 45 -12.46 17.82 -2.03
C THR A 45 -11.97 17.47 -0.63
N ASP A 46 -12.89 17.22 0.29
CA ASP A 46 -12.56 16.74 1.64
C ASP A 46 -12.29 15.21 1.71
N LEU A 47 -12.23 14.55 0.56
CA LEU A 47 -11.99 13.10 0.47
C LEU A 47 -10.64 12.71 1.08
N GLN A 48 -10.68 11.66 1.89
CA GLN A 48 -9.49 11.01 2.42
C GLN A 48 -9.30 9.61 1.87
N ILE A 49 -10.39 8.86 1.71
CA ILE A 49 -10.32 7.46 1.31
C ILE A 49 -11.34 7.19 0.20
N ILE A 50 -10.89 6.44 -0.80
CA ILE A 50 -11.76 5.82 -1.80
C ILE A 50 -11.54 4.32 -1.73
N GLY A 51 -12.61 3.56 -1.50
CA GLY A 51 -12.62 2.11 -1.59
C GLY A 51 -13.53 1.66 -2.72
N ILE A 52 -13.02 0.79 -3.59
CA ILE A 52 -13.74 0.22 -4.72
C ILE A 52 -13.79 -1.30 -4.54
N VAL A 53 -14.99 -1.86 -4.56
CA VAL A 53 -15.21 -3.31 -4.65
C VAL A 53 -15.78 -3.61 -6.01
N ILE A 54 -15.06 -4.39 -6.80
CA ILE A 54 -15.45 -4.80 -8.13
C ILE A 54 -16.40 -6.01 -8.01
N LYS A 55 -17.57 -5.93 -8.66
CA LYS A 55 -18.60 -6.96 -8.68
C LYS A 55 -18.93 -7.36 -10.11
N SER A 56 -19.63 -8.48 -10.29
CA SER A 56 -20.12 -8.93 -11.60
C SER A 56 -21.05 -7.93 -12.30
N THR A 57 -21.73 -7.09 -11.52
CA THR A 57 -22.73 -6.13 -12.04
C THR A 57 -22.23 -4.68 -12.03
N GLY A 58 -20.96 -4.41 -11.70
CA GLY A 58 -20.42 -3.06 -11.60
C GLY A 58 -19.56 -2.84 -10.36
N PHE A 59 -19.60 -1.63 -9.82
CA PHE A 59 -18.74 -1.22 -8.71
C PHE A 59 -19.55 -0.91 -7.45
N SER A 60 -19.01 -1.30 -6.29
CA SER A 60 -19.43 -0.72 -5.02
C SER A 60 -18.34 0.26 -4.58
N VAL A 61 -18.67 1.53 -4.45
CA VAL A 61 -17.71 2.57 -4.08
C VAL A 61 -18.02 3.09 -2.69
N SER A 62 -17.00 3.19 -1.86
CA SER A 62 -17.05 3.83 -0.55
C SER A 62 -16.11 5.03 -0.54
N CYS A 63 -16.59 6.14 -0.01
CA CYS A 63 -15.81 7.36 0.15
C CYS A 63 -15.83 7.79 1.61
N VAL A 64 -14.67 8.17 2.14
CA VAL A 64 -14.54 8.73 3.50
C VAL A 64 -14.02 10.14 3.38
N SER A 65 -14.75 11.07 4.01
CA SER A 65 -14.42 12.49 4.08
C SER A 65 -13.71 12.82 5.38
N ARG A 66 -12.86 13.86 5.37
CA ARG A 66 -12.08 14.30 6.55
C ARG A 66 -12.98 14.69 7.73
N ASN A 67 -14.11 15.35 7.43
CA ASN A 67 -15.02 15.90 8.42
C ASN A 67 -16.19 14.97 8.77
N ALA A 68 -16.20 13.73 8.27
CA ALA A 68 -17.28 12.80 8.57
C ALA A 68 -17.12 12.26 10.00
N LEU A 69 -18.02 12.73 10.88
CA LEU A 69 -18.15 12.21 12.27
C LEU A 69 -18.62 10.74 12.31
N SER A 70 -19.03 10.16 11.19
CA SER A 70 -19.40 8.76 11.07
C SER A 70 -18.67 8.08 9.90
N THR A 71 -18.01 7.01 10.22
CA THR A 71 -17.31 6.11 9.32
C THR A 71 -18.16 5.65 8.13
N LYS A 72 -17.56 5.69 6.95
CA LYS A 72 -18.01 5.10 5.68
C LYS A 72 -19.39 5.58 5.18
N GLN A 73 -19.38 6.65 4.45
CA GLN A 73 -20.50 6.91 3.52
C GLN A 73 -20.38 5.90 2.37
N CYS A 74 -21.10 4.78 2.47
CA CYS A 74 -21.27 3.85 1.34
C CYS A 74 -22.21 4.48 0.33
N PHE A 75 -21.72 4.72 -0.87
CA PHE A 75 -22.56 5.08 -2.00
C PHE A 75 -23.08 3.78 -2.66
N ALA A 76 -24.21 3.88 -3.35
CA ALA A 76 -25.02 2.80 -3.91
C ALA A 76 -24.26 1.56 -4.41
N LYS A 77 -24.96 0.42 -4.37
CA LYS A 77 -24.37 -0.90 -4.60
C LYS A 77 -23.95 -1.18 -6.05
N ASP A 78 -24.45 -0.41 -7.03
CA ASP A 78 -24.27 -0.73 -8.45
C ASP A 78 -23.89 0.53 -9.23
N TRP A 79 -22.63 0.93 -9.10
CA TRP A 79 -22.08 2.06 -9.84
C TRP A 79 -21.54 1.58 -11.19
N THR A 80 -21.76 2.41 -12.20
CA THR A 80 -21.22 2.19 -13.54
C THR A 80 -19.83 2.78 -13.68
N SER A 81 -19.08 2.39 -14.72
CA SER A 81 -17.79 3.00 -15.08
C SER A 81 -17.89 4.53 -15.26
N ARG A 82 -19.06 5.02 -15.71
CA ARG A 82 -19.35 6.46 -15.83
C ARG A 82 -19.37 7.17 -14.48
N ASP A 83 -20.00 6.57 -13.47
CA ASP A 83 -20.08 7.15 -12.12
C ASP A 83 -18.71 7.15 -11.46
N LEU A 84 -17.96 6.06 -11.62
CA LEU A 84 -16.59 5.93 -11.14
C LEU A 84 -15.68 7.01 -11.75
N LYS A 85 -15.79 7.26 -13.07
CA LYS A 85 -15.07 8.34 -13.76
C LYS A 85 -15.31 9.70 -13.14
N ILE A 86 -16.53 9.99 -12.68
CA ILE A 86 -16.87 11.26 -12.03
C ILE A 86 -16.16 11.37 -10.68
N ILE A 87 -16.21 10.33 -9.84
CA ILE A 87 -15.56 10.35 -8.53
C ILE A 87 -14.06 10.54 -8.67
N LEU A 88 -13.41 9.75 -9.54
CA LEU A 88 -11.98 9.83 -9.76
C LEU A 88 -11.58 11.19 -10.37
N LYS A 89 -12.37 11.76 -11.28
CA LYS A 89 -12.15 13.11 -11.80
C LYS A 89 -12.21 14.16 -10.69
N LEU A 90 -13.18 14.13 -9.80
CA LEU A 90 -13.33 15.08 -8.71
C LEU A 90 -12.23 14.94 -7.63
N SER A 91 -11.62 13.76 -7.52
CA SER A 91 -10.52 13.52 -6.56
C SER A 91 -9.13 13.91 -7.09
N GLN A 92 -8.97 14.27 -8.38
CA GLN A 92 -7.66 14.56 -9.00
C GLN A 92 -6.84 15.68 -8.36
N ASN A 93 -7.51 16.64 -7.71
CA ASN A 93 -6.83 17.75 -7.03
C ASN A 93 -6.70 17.54 -5.52
N THR A 94 -7.06 16.34 -5.04
CA THR A 94 -7.04 15.97 -3.64
C THR A 94 -6.04 14.84 -3.43
N LYS A 95 -5.13 15.00 -2.48
CA LYS A 95 -4.27 13.92 -2.05
C LYS A 95 -5.05 13.04 -1.07
N LEU A 96 -5.36 11.81 -1.50
CA LEU A 96 -6.02 10.81 -0.67
C LEU A 96 -5.03 10.27 0.38
N TYR A 97 -5.56 9.92 1.55
CA TYR A 97 -4.84 9.09 2.51
C TYR A 97 -4.78 7.63 2.04
N GLY A 98 -5.89 7.09 1.49
CA GLY A 98 -5.93 5.72 1.02
C GLY A 98 -6.80 5.51 -0.22
N PHE A 99 -6.31 4.62 -1.09
CA PHE A 99 -7.04 4.10 -2.24
C PHE A 99 -7.04 2.58 -2.16
N TYR A 100 -8.22 1.99 -2.04
CA TYR A 100 -8.42 0.56 -1.81
C TYR A 100 -9.23 -0.05 -2.94
N VAL A 101 -8.72 -1.10 -3.57
CA VAL A 101 -9.40 -1.83 -4.64
C VAL A 101 -9.51 -3.30 -4.22
N LYS A 102 -10.70 -3.85 -4.26
CA LYS A 102 -10.95 -5.27 -4.02
C LYS A 102 -11.66 -5.90 -5.21
N THR A 103 -11.10 -6.98 -5.73
CA THR A 103 -11.74 -7.79 -6.76
C THR A 103 -12.39 -9.03 -6.13
N ASN A 104 -13.48 -9.52 -6.69
CA ASN A 104 -13.97 -10.88 -6.42
C ASN A 104 -13.46 -11.79 -7.55
N GLN A 105 -13.12 -13.04 -7.25
CA GLN A 105 -12.46 -13.97 -8.18
C GLN A 105 -13.19 -14.17 -9.53
N ASP A 106 -14.50 -13.93 -9.59
CA ASP A 106 -15.32 -14.16 -10.79
C ASP A 106 -15.43 -12.96 -11.73
N ASN A 107 -14.68 -11.86 -11.50
CA ASN A 107 -14.93 -10.57 -12.16
C ASN A 107 -13.73 -10.00 -12.92
N VAL A 108 -13.36 -10.67 -14.00
CA VAL A 108 -12.22 -10.24 -14.85
C VAL A 108 -12.53 -8.91 -15.56
N GLY A 109 -13.74 -8.69 -16.05
CA GLY A 109 -14.08 -7.48 -16.85
C GLY A 109 -14.14 -6.16 -16.09
N GLY A 110 -14.54 -6.19 -14.82
CA GLY A 110 -14.70 -4.95 -14.04
C GLY A 110 -13.37 -4.27 -13.68
N LEU A 111 -12.26 -5.02 -13.64
CA LEU A 111 -10.95 -4.45 -13.41
C LEU A 111 -10.41 -3.75 -14.66
N ASP A 112 -10.72 -4.26 -15.85
CA ASP A 112 -10.40 -3.61 -17.13
C ASP A 112 -11.12 -2.26 -17.27
N ASP A 113 -12.38 -2.20 -16.85
CA ASP A 113 -13.16 -0.95 -16.80
C ASP A 113 -12.51 0.07 -15.84
N LEU A 114 -12.06 -0.37 -14.66
CA LEU A 114 -11.35 0.50 -13.72
C LEU A 114 -10.03 0.99 -14.31
N GLU A 115 -9.26 0.10 -14.93
CA GLU A 115 -8.02 0.45 -15.61
C GLU A 115 -8.26 1.49 -16.70
N GLU A 116 -9.29 1.31 -17.55
CA GLU A 116 -9.64 2.26 -18.60
C GLU A 116 -9.99 3.64 -18.01
N VAL A 117 -10.77 3.66 -16.92
CA VAL A 117 -11.12 4.92 -16.24
C VAL A 117 -9.88 5.61 -15.69
N LEU A 118 -8.96 4.88 -15.06
CA LEU A 118 -7.72 5.43 -14.52
C LEU A 118 -6.77 5.92 -15.61
N ARG A 119 -6.62 5.16 -16.69
CA ARG A 119 -5.80 5.52 -17.86
C ARG A 119 -6.25 6.82 -18.53
N ASN A 120 -7.55 7.05 -18.57
CA ASN A 120 -8.16 8.24 -19.16
C ASN A 120 -8.19 9.45 -18.24
N GLN A 121 -7.61 9.39 -17.03
CA GLN A 121 -7.50 10.55 -16.15
C GLN A 121 -6.43 11.51 -16.67
N ALA A 122 -6.66 12.82 -16.50
CA ALA A 122 -5.70 13.86 -16.92
C ALA A 122 -4.39 13.86 -16.09
N ARG A 123 -4.40 13.27 -14.91
CA ARG A 123 -3.26 13.16 -13.99
C ARG A 123 -3.34 11.86 -13.20
N PRO A 124 -2.20 11.31 -12.78
CA PRO A 124 -2.18 10.19 -11.83
C PRO A 124 -2.93 10.51 -10.54
N LEU A 125 -3.58 9.52 -9.96
CA LEU A 125 -4.30 9.66 -8.70
C LEU A 125 -3.30 9.77 -7.54
N GLN A 126 -3.42 10.83 -6.76
CA GLN A 126 -2.57 11.07 -5.61
C GLN A 126 -3.11 10.33 -4.38
N THR A 127 -2.31 9.40 -3.83
CA THR A 127 -2.64 8.68 -2.60
C THR A 127 -1.38 8.34 -1.81
N GLU A 128 -1.49 8.30 -0.48
CA GLU A 128 -0.37 7.84 0.37
C GLU A 128 -0.35 6.32 0.52
N ILE A 129 -1.51 5.68 0.58
CA ILE A 129 -1.64 4.23 0.75
C ILE A 129 -2.43 3.66 -0.42
N PHE A 130 -1.90 2.61 -1.02
CA PHE A 130 -2.63 1.80 -1.97
C PHE A 130 -2.74 0.36 -1.46
N GLU A 131 -3.94 -0.20 -1.48
CA GLU A 131 -4.17 -1.61 -1.18
C GLU A 131 -4.98 -2.26 -2.30
N MET A 132 -4.46 -3.39 -2.80
CA MET A 132 -5.10 -4.22 -3.81
C MET A 132 -5.50 -5.56 -3.20
N GLY A 133 -6.79 -5.91 -3.28
CA GLY A 133 -7.29 -7.25 -3.02
C GLY A 133 -7.39 -8.02 -4.35
N GLY A 134 -6.35 -8.78 -4.66
CA GLY A 134 -6.17 -9.51 -5.93
C GLY A 134 -4.73 -9.41 -6.42
N SER A 135 -4.36 -10.27 -7.40
CA SER A 135 -3.00 -10.33 -7.94
C SER A 135 -2.71 -9.32 -9.07
N GLU A 136 -3.74 -8.74 -9.69
CA GLU A 136 -3.63 -7.92 -10.91
C GLU A 136 -3.25 -6.46 -10.63
N ILE A 137 -2.27 -6.25 -9.75
CA ILE A 137 -1.84 -4.92 -9.28
C ILE A 137 -1.40 -4.00 -10.43
N LEU A 138 -0.86 -4.56 -11.51
CA LEU A 138 -0.37 -3.81 -12.67
C LEU A 138 -1.47 -3.06 -13.44
N LYS A 139 -2.74 -3.44 -13.27
CA LYS A 139 -3.88 -2.74 -13.88
C LYS A 139 -4.26 -1.44 -13.15
N VAL A 140 -3.74 -1.21 -11.94
CA VAL A 140 -4.11 -0.04 -11.14
C VAL A 140 -2.89 0.79 -10.74
N LEU A 141 -1.85 0.14 -10.24
CA LEU A 141 -0.68 0.82 -9.65
C LEU A 141 0.01 1.82 -10.58
N PRO A 142 0.19 1.57 -11.90
CA PRO A 142 0.86 2.50 -12.81
C PRO A 142 0.17 3.87 -12.95
N TYR A 143 -1.12 3.95 -12.60
CA TYR A 143 -1.93 5.17 -12.71
C TYR A 143 -1.97 5.99 -11.40
N LEU A 144 -1.22 5.56 -10.38
CA LEU A 144 -1.06 6.30 -9.13
C LEU A 144 0.19 7.18 -9.17
N ASP A 145 0.14 8.30 -8.46
CA ASP A 145 1.29 9.24 -8.40
C ASP A 145 2.41 8.65 -7.52
N SER A 146 3.52 8.28 -8.15
CA SER A 146 4.70 7.70 -7.48
C SER A 146 5.34 8.63 -6.44
N LYS A 147 5.12 9.94 -6.53
CA LYS A 147 5.69 10.93 -5.58
C LYS A 147 4.91 11.03 -4.28
N THR A 148 3.63 10.66 -4.30
CA THR A 148 2.76 10.71 -3.13
C THR A 148 2.57 9.36 -2.46
N LEU A 149 2.77 8.27 -3.20
CA LEU A 149 2.57 6.91 -2.72
C LEU A 149 3.70 6.50 -1.78
N LYS A 150 3.33 6.13 -0.55
CA LYS A 150 4.26 5.70 0.50
C LYS A 150 4.16 4.21 0.80
N LYS A 151 2.96 3.66 0.68
CA LYS A 151 2.69 2.27 1.07
C LYS A 151 1.93 1.52 0.00
N ILE A 152 2.44 0.34 -0.34
CA ILE A 152 1.79 -0.62 -1.23
C ILE A 152 1.43 -1.86 -0.42
N SER A 153 0.17 -2.31 -0.53
CA SER A 153 -0.33 -3.53 0.11
C SER A 153 -1.05 -4.41 -0.90
N ILE A 154 -0.61 -5.66 -1.02
CA ILE A 154 -1.23 -6.67 -1.90
C ILE A 154 -1.79 -7.77 -1.00
N ARG A 155 -3.10 -8.00 -1.09
CA ARG A 155 -3.82 -9.00 -0.31
C ARG A 155 -4.58 -9.95 -1.23
N PRO A 156 -4.85 -11.20 -0.82
CA PRO A 156 -5.70 -12.06 -1.61
C PRO A 156 -7.13 -11.49 -1.69
N ALA A 157 -7.78 -11.72 -2.83
CA ALA A 157 -9.19 -11.36 -3.00
C ALA A 157 -10.09 -12.11 -1.99
N ASN A 158 -9.79 -13.39 -1.75
CA ASN A 158 -10.42 -14.26 -0.75
C ASN A 158 -9.35 -14.95 0.08
N TYR A 159 -9.60 -15.14 1.38
CA TYR A 159 -8.67 -15.80 2.30
C TYR A 159 -8.63 -17.33 2.18
N GLU A 160 -9.52 -17.91 1.39
CA GLU A 160 -9.67 -19.37 1.23
C GLU A 160 -8.78 -19.96 0.12
N THR A 161 -8.03 -19.14 -0.62
CA THR A 161 -7.18 -19.60 -1.71
C THR A 161 -5.83 -20.13 -1.20
N ASN A 162 -5.32 -21.17 -1.86
CA ASN A 162 -3.96 -21.68 -1.67
C ASN A 162 -2.92 -20.61 -2.06
N ASP A 163 -1.67 -20.84 -1.69
CA ASP A 163 -0.58 -19.96 -2.07
C ASP A 163 -0.49 -19.83 -3.58
N GLN A 164 -0.37 -18.59 -4.06
CA GLN A 164 -0.35 -18.23 -5.47
C GLN A 164 0.97 -17.52 -5.79
N ILE A 165 1.53 -17.80 -6.96
CA ILE A 165 2.65 -17.00 -7.46
C ILE A 165 2.12 -15.61 -7.84
N LEU A 166 2.82 -14.56 -7.42
CA LEU A 166 2.49 -13.21 -7.84
C LEU A 166 3.01 -12.99 -9.27
N ASP A 167 2.09 -13.03 -10.23
CA ASP A 167 2.41 -12.80 -11.63
C ASP A 167 2.81 -11.36 -11.91
N GLY A 168 3.67 -11.16 -12.93
CA GLY A 168 4.12 -9.83 -13.33
C GLY A 168 5.08 -9.16 -12.34
N ILE A 169 5.70 -9.91 -11.44
CA ILE A 169 6.61 -9.37 -10.41
C ILE A 169 7.75 -8.54 -11.04
N GLU A 170 8.32 -8.97 -12.16
CA GLU A 170 9.41 -8.22 -12.80
C GLU A 170 8.95 -6.84 -13.28
N GLN A 171 7.75 -6.75 -13.88
CA GLN A 171 7.17 -5.48 -14.29
C GLN A 171 6.82 -4.61 -13.09
N PHE A 172 6.32 -5.21 -12.01
CA PHE A 172 6.02 -4.51 -10.76
C PHE A 172 7.26 -3.86 -10.15
N LEU A 173 8.41 -4.57 -10.14
CA LEU A 173 9.69 -4.08 -9.62
C LEU A 173 10.26 -2.89 -10.43
N GLU A 174 9.88 -2.75 -11.71
CA GLU A 174 10.34 -1.64 -12.56
C GLU A 174 9.49 -0.37 -12.42
N LEU A 175 8.33 -0.43 -11.77
CA LEU A 175 7.47 0.71 -11.58
C LEU A 175 8.11 1.78 -10.67
N GLU A 176 7.96 3.04 -11.03
CA GLU A 176 8.37 4.17 -10.18
C GLU A 176 7.59 4.20 -8.84
N GLN A 177 6.37 3.69 -8.82
CA GLN A 177 5.57 3.51 -7.62
C GLN A 177 6.23 2.54 -6.64
N PHE A 178 6.79 1.44 -7.13
CA PHE A 178 7.55 0.50 -6.31
C PHE A 178 8.84 1.14 -5.81
N LYS A 179 9.63 1.74 -6.70
CA LYS A 179 10.96 2.31 -6.39
C LYS A 179 10.90 3.47 -5.38
N ASN A 180 9.80 4.24 -5.37
CA ASN A 180 9.65 5.41 -4.51
C ASN A 180 8.82 5.15 -3.24
N SER A 181 8.21 3.98 -3.10
CA SER A 181 7.45 3.64 -1.90
C SER A 181 8.36 3.32 -0.71
N VAL A 182 7.82 3.51 0.48
CA VAL A 182 8.53 3.36 1.76
C VAL A 182 8.17 2.06 2.46
N GLU A 183 6.93 1.59 2.28
CA GLU A 183 6.42 0.38 2.90
C GLU A 183 5.83 -0.56 1.86
N LEU A 184 6.18 -1.83 1.94
CA LEU A 184 5.64 -2.89 1.11
C LEU A 184 5.09 -4.03 1.98
N TYR A 185 3.84 -4.38 1.74
CA TYR A 185 3.19 -5.55 2.30
C TYR A 185 2.64 -6.42 1.17
N ILE A 186 3.17 -7.61 1.01
CA ILE A 186 2.62 -8.65 0.15
C ILE A 186 2.16 -9.79 1.06
N SER A 187 0.87 -10.12 1.03
CA SER A 187 0.30 -11.19 1.85
C SER A 187 1.06 -12.50 1.65
N LEU A 188 1.22 -13.28 2.71
CA LEU A 188 1.88 -14.59 2.70
C LEU A 188 1.26 -15.60 1.72
N ARG A 189 0.05 -15.33 1.25
CA ARG A 189 -0.62 -16.12 0.20
C ARG A 189 -0.05 -15.89 -1.20
N PHE A 190 0.76 -14.85 -1.38
CA PHE A 190 1.45 -14.59 -2.63
C PHE A 190 2.93 -14.91 -2.48
N VAL A 191 3.40 -15.81 -3.34
CA VAL A 191 4.81 -16.18 -3.41
C VAL A 191 5.51 -15.33 -4.46
N VAL A 192 6.56 -14.65 -4.04
CA VAL A 192 7.36 -13.76 -4.89
C VAL A 192 8.61 -14.48 -5.37
N ARG A 193 8.85 -14.44 -6.68
CA ARG A 193 10.08 -14.96 -7.32
C ARG A 193 10.97 -13.77 -7.74
N ALA A 194 11.72 -13.24 -6.81
CA ALA A 194 12.64 -12.13 -7.06
C ALA A 194 13.79 -12.15 -6.07
N ASP A 195 14.91 -11.53 -6.44
CA ASP A 195 16.06 -11.31 -5.55
C ASP A 195 15.68 -10.36 -4.41
N VAL A 196 15.95 -10.75 -3.18
CA VAL A 196 15.65 -9.98 -1.95
C VAL A 196 16.30 -8.59 -1.98
N ARG A 197 17.46 -8.46 -2.62
CA ARG A 197 18.21 -7.20 -2.72
C ARG A 197 17.43 -6.07 -3.41
N LYS A 198 16.48 -6.40 -4.29
CA LYS A 198 15.60 -5.42 -4.95
C LYS A 198 14.65 -4.68 -3.99
N PHE A 199 14.53 -5.19 -2.76
CA PHE A 199 13.62 -4.64 -1.74
C PHE A 199 14.35 -3.80 -0.66
N PHE A 200 15.66 -3.63 -0.74
CA PHE A 200 16.44 -2.96 0.32
C PHE A 200 16.21 -1.45 0.44
N HIS A 201 15.54 -0.83 -0.51
CA HIS A 201 15.18 0.59 -0.44
C HIS A 201 13.98 0.88 0.46
N PHE A 202 13.19 -0.12 0.83
CA PHE A 202 12.07 0.06 1.73
C PHE A 202 12.49 0.21 3.19
N GLN A 203 11.69 0.93 3.97
CA GLN A 203 11.81 0.94 5.43
C GLN A 203 11.15 -0.27 6.08
N ILE A 204 10.01 -0.69 5.54
CA ILE A 204 9.23 -1.82 6.04
C ILE A 204 8.87 -2.73 4.87
N VAL A 205 9.26 -4.00 4.97
CA VAL A 205 8.93 -5.06 3.99
C VAL A 205 8.30 -6.25 4.72
N ARG A 206 7.24 -6.80 4.12
CA ARG A 206 6.68 -8.11 4.50
C ARG A 206 6.32 -8.86 3.24
N VAL A 207 7.06 -9.92 2.95
CA VAL A 207 6.95 -10.67 1.69
C VAL A 207 7.20 -12.15 1.94
N ASN A 208 6.48 -13.00 1.19
CA ASN A 208 6.75 -14.43 1.10
C ASN A 208 7.51 -14.71 -0.20
N PHE A 209 8.79 -15.09 -0.09
CA PHE A 209 9.62 -15.45 -1.24
C PHE A 209 9.52 -16.94 -1.51
N HIS A 210 9.63 -17.34 -2.78
CA HIS A 210 9.64 -18.75 -3.18
C HIS A 210 10.82 -19.48 -2.54
N GLU A 211 12.00 -18.91 -2.68
CA GLU A 211 13.26 -19.37 -2.11
C GLU A 211 14.15 -18.16 -1.85
N THR A 212 14.98 -18.25 -0.85
CA THR A 212 16.03 -17.26 -0.59
C THR A 212 17.34 -17.99 -0.30
N SER A 213 18.41 -17.57 -0.97
CA SER A 213 19.74 -18.13 -0.74
C SER A 213 20.34 -17.61 0.56
N LEU A 214 21.29 -18.34 1.13
CA LEU A 214 22.04 -17.89 2.29
C LEU A 214 22.79 -16.58 2.01
N GLU A 215 23.28 -16.41 0.78
CA GLU A 215 23.96 -15.17 0.35
C GLU A 215 23.01 -13.96 0.39
N GLU A 216 21.75 -14.12 -0.03
CA GLU A 216 20.73 -13.06 0.06
C GLU A 216 20.39 -12.72 1.51
N GLN A 217 20.33 -13.70 2.40
CA GLN A 217 20.06 -13.50 3.83
C GLN A 217 21.24 -12.74 4.50
N VAL A 218 22.47 -13.08 4.15
CA VAL A 218 23.68 -12.33 4.59
C VAL A 218 23.64 -10.90 4.05
N ALA A 219 23.36 -10.72 2.77
CA ALA A 219 23.26 -9.39 2.17
C ALA A 219 22.18 -8.54 2.84
N LEU A 220 21.06 -9.16 3.27
CA LEU A 220 20.02 -8.48 4.02
C LEU A 220 20.51 -8.02 5.41
N LYS A 221 21.26 -8.88 6.14
CA LYS A 221 21.89 -8.50 7.40
C LYS A 221 22.83 -7.30 7.21
N GLU A 222 23.71 -7.36 6.21
CA GLU A 222 24.66 -6.27 5.93
C GLU A 222 23.93 -4.97 5.54
N ALA A 223 22.84 -5.08 4.77
CA ALA A 223 22.02 -3.93 4.44
C ALA A 223 21.41 -3.28 5.69
N PHE A 224 20.93 -4.06 6.65
CA PHE A 224 20.41 -3.52 7.92
C PHE A 224 21.49 -2.87 8.79
N VAL A 225 22.66 -3.52 8.90
CA VAL A 225 23.76 -3.02 9.73
C VAL A 225 24.31 -1.68 9.20
N THR A 226 24.32 -1.50 7.88
CA THR A 226 24.84 -0.29 7.23
C THR A 226 23.80 0.79 6.94
N SER A 227 22.50 0.44 6.93
CA SER A 227 21.42 1.33 6.56
C SER A 227 20.81 2.06 7.75
N THR A 228 20.57 3.35 7.59
CA THR A 228 19.82 4.16 8.58
C THR A 228 18.30 4.09 8.39
N HIS A 229 17.83 3.72 7.19
CA HIS A 229 16.39 3.81 6.85
C HIS A 229 15.61 2.50 7.07
N MET A 230 16.24 1.32 6.94
CA MET A 230 15.55 0.05 7.14
C MET A 230 15.14 -0.13 8.60
N ASN A 231 13.88 -0.48 8.84
CA ASN A 231 13.33 -0.67 10.19
C ASN A 231 12.82 -2.08 10.42
N LEU A 232 12.21 -2.70 9.40
CA LEU A 232 11.67 -4.05 9.49
C LEU A 232 11.69 -4.75 8.13
N PHE A 233 12.18 -5.99 8.12
CA PHE A 233 12.06 -6.88 6.96
C PHE A 233 11.58 -8.25 7.44
N GLU A 234 10.35 -8.60 7.13
CA GLU A 234 9.75 -9.89 7.42
C GLU A 234 9.77 -10.75 6.16
N LEU A 235 10.60 -11.77 6.20
CA LEU A 235 10.83 -12.70 5.12
C LEU A 235 10.23 -14.05 5.49
N HIS A 236 9.31 -14.53 4.66
CA HIS A 236 8.85 -15.91 4.67
C HIS A 236 9.43 -16.59 3.44
N SER A 237 9.92 -17.80 3.59
CA SER A 237 10.50 -18.56 2.48
C SER A 237 10.50 -20.04 2.82
N GLY A 238 10.42 -20.89 1.79
CA GLY A 238 10.74 -22.31 1.94
C GLY A 238 12.24 -22.51 2.16
N GLY A 239 12.62 -23.54 2.95
CA GLY A 239 14.02 -23.93 3.09
C GLY A 239 14.87 -23.07 4.03
N LEU A 240 14.26 -22.30 4.93
CA LEU A 240 15.00 -21.61 5.99
C LEU A 240 15.62 -22.62 6.95
N ASP A 241 16.91 -22.86 6.87
CA ASP A 241 17.66 -23.80 7.73
C ASP A 241 18.40 -23.07 8.85
N GLY A 242 17.97 -23.27 10.09
CA GLY A 242 18.61 -22.68 11.26
C GLY A 242 20.08 -23.03 11.41
N ASN A 243 20.51 -24.25 11.04
CA ASN A 243 21.90 -24.65 11.14
C ASN A 243 22.80 -23.88 10.15
N GLN A 244 22.28 -23.57 8.97
CA GLN A 244 23.00 -22.73 8.00
C GLN A 244 23.08 -21.28 8.50
N LEU A 245 22.02 -20.76 9.12
CA LEU A 245 22.02 -19.44 9.72
C LEU A 245 23.01 -19.35 10.89
N GLU A 246 23.10 -20.39 11.74
CA GLU A 246 24.09 -20.44 12.82
C GLU A 246 25.54 -20.41 12.30
N GLN A 247 25.83 -21.07 11.18
CA GLN A 247 27.15 -21.03 10.56
C GLN A 247 27.55 -19.62 10.11
N VAL A 248 26.58 -18.79 9.73
CA VAL A 248 26.80 -17.46 9.14
C VAL A 248 26.62 -16.33 10.14
N PHE A 249 25.64 -16.44 11.03
CA PHE A 249 25.32 -15.43 12.03
C PHE A 249 25.91 -15.73 13.41
N GLY A 250 26.56 -16.90 13.57
CA GLY A 250 27.10 -17.35 14.85
C GLY A 250 26.04 -17.98 15.75
N THR A 251 26.43 -18.32 16.99
CA THR A 251 25.54 -19.00 17.93
C THR A 251 24.35 -18.14 18.31
N PRO A 252 23.11 -18.63 18.13
CA PRO A 252 21.92 -17.86 18.45
C PRO A 252 21.67 -17.78 19.97
N PHE A 253 21.01 -16.73 20.39
CA PHE A 253 20.31 -16.66 21.65
C PHE A 253 18.97 -17.39 21.53
N HIS A 254 18.70 -18.32 22.44
CA HIS A 254 17.41 -19.03 22.48
C HIS A 254 16.46 -18.32 23.45
N ASN A 255 15.40 -17.72 22.90
CA ASN A 255 14.40 -17.10 23.75
C ASN A 255 13.49 -18.17 24.43
N PRO A 256 12.75 -17.82 25.50
CA PRO A 256 11.88 -18.76 26.19
C PRO A 256 10.75 -19.35 25.34
N GLN A 257 10.42 -18.73 24.22
CA GLN A 257 9.42 -19.21 23.23
C GLN A 257 10.00 -20.19 22.23
N GLY A 258 11.32 -20.47 22.29
CA GLY A 258 12.01 -21.41 21.40
C GLY A 258 12.43 -20.80 20.04
N CYS A 259 12.33 -19.49 19.87
CA CYS A 259 12.87 -18.81 18.68
C CYS A 259 14.37 -18.58 18.84
N TRP A 260 15.08 -18.62 17.72
CA TRP A 260 16.49 -18.28 17.66
C TRP A 260 16.62 -16.79 17.35
N GLN A 261 17.53 -16.11 18.07
CA GLN A 261 17.75 -14.68 17.91
C GLN A 261 19.23 -14.37 17.79
N TRP A 262 19.57 -13.43 16.92
CA TRP A 262 20.92 -12.85 16.80
C TRP A 262 20.81 -11.33 16.91
N PHE A 263 21.80 -10.72 17.54
CA PHE A 263 21.87 -9.29 17.76
C PHE A 263 23.14 -8.75 17.15
N PHE A 264 23.06 -7.69 16.33
CA PHE A 264 24.20 -7.06 15.68
C PHE A 264 24.21 -5.56 15.92
N GLU A 265 25.39 -4.98 16.08
CA GLU A 265 25.53 -3.53 16.12
C GLU A 265 25.16 -2.92 14.77
N ILE A 266 24.46 -1.79 14.80
CA ILE A 266 24.16 -0.99 13.62
C ILE A 266 25.21 0.12 13.53
N GLN A 267 25.83 0.27 12.36
CA GLN A 267 26.87 1.28 12.16
C GLN A 267 26.34 2.69 12.48
N ASN A 268 27.13 3.43 13.28
CA ASN A 268 26.80 4.78 13.72
C ASN A 268 25.47 4.93 14.50
N CYS A 269 24.93 3.86 15.05
CA CYS A 269 23.70 3.88 15.85
C CYS A 269 23.96 3.17 17.19
N LYS A 270 23.96 3.93 18.31
CA LYS A 270 24.13 3.37 19.66
C LYS A 270 22.80 3.05 20.34
N GLU A 271 21.72 3.59 19.83
CA GLU A 271 20.39 3.48 20.45
C GLU A 271 19.68 2.17 20.05
N HIS A 272 20.04 1.62 18.90
CA HIS A 272 19.40 0.42 18.36
C HIS A 272 20.42 -0.61 17.95
N VAL A 273 19.99 -1.86 17.97
CA VAL A 273 20.68 -3.03 17.42
C VAL A 273 19.79 -3.68 16.35
N LEU A 274 20.40 -4.39 15.43
CA LEU A 274 19.64 -5.30 14.57
C LEU A 274 19.33 -6.56 15.38
N ASN A 275 18.05 -6.89 15.52
CA ASN A 275 17.62 -8.21 15.94
C ASN A 275 17.19 -9.03 14.71
N ILE A 276 17.70 -10.24 14.59
CA ILE A 276 17.26 -11.25 13.64
C ILE A 276 16.55 -12.33 14.44
N ASP A 277 15.26 -12.51 14.22
CA ASP A 277 14.40 -13.52 14.86
C ASP A 277 14.05 -14.59 13.83
N TRP A 278 14.38 -15.84 14.11
CA TRP A 278 14.14 -16.95 13.22
C TRP A 278 13.23 -18.02 13.85
N ASN A 279 12.37 -18.54 13.03
CA ASN A 279 11.69 -19.82 13.21
C ASN A 279 11.58 -20.54 11.84
N PRO A 280 11.16 -21.81 11.77
CA PRO A 280 11.15 -22.59 10.51
C PRO A 280 10.34 -21.98 9.35
N TYR A 281 9.50 -20.99 9.63
CA TYR A 281 8.60 -20.39 8.63
C TYR A 281 8.91 -18.94 8.34
N ARG A 282 9.76 -18.28 9.17
CA ARG A 282 9.94 -16.84 9.12
C ARG A 282 11.35 -16.44 9.57
N LEU A 283 11.91 -15.50 8.87
CA LEU A 283 13.10 -14.75 9.26
C LEU A 283 12.74 -13.27 9.35
N LEU A 284 12.84 -12.69 10.54
CA LEU A 284 12.44 -11.32 10.82
C LEU A 284 13.67 -10.50 11.23
N PHE A 285 13.97 -9.47 10.46
CA PHE A 285 15.00 -8.48 10.73
C PHE A 285 14.31 -7.20 11.21
N TYR A 286 14.71 -6.68 12.36
CA TYR A 286 14.15 -5.42 12.84
C TYR A 286 15.10 -4.68 13.79
N LYS A 287 14.94 -3.37 13.86
CA LYS A 287 15.63 -2.54 14.83
C LYS A 287 14.97 -2.71 16.20
N LEU A 288 15.79 -3.07 17.18
CA LEU A 288 15.42 -3.20 18.59
C LEU A 288 16.16 -2.12 19.38
N GLU A 289 15.54 -1.54 20.40
CA GLU A 289 16.26 -0.63 21.31
C GLU A 289 17.35 -1.40 22.05
N ALA A 290 18.54 -0.80 22.19
CA ALA A 290 19.71 -1.49 22.77
C ALA A 290 19.45 -1.92 24.24
N ASN A 291 18.57 -1.22 24.96
CA ASN A 291 18.17 -1.55 26.33
C ASN A 291 17.19 -2.74 26.43
N GLU A 292 16.59 -3.16 25.31
CA GLU A 292 15.69 -4.31 25.23
C GLU A 292 16.40 -5.63 24.90
N VAL A 293 17.70 -5.57 24.60
CA VAL A 293 18.53 -6.78 24.39
C VAL A 293 18.59 -7.59 25.67
N PRO A 294 18.30 -8.91 25.64
CA PRO A 294 18.39 -9.77 26.82
C PRO A 294 19.79 -9.73 27.45
N GLN A 295 19.87 -9.68 28.79
CA GLN A 295 21.15 -9.56 29.51
C GLN A 295 22.18 -10.66 29.17
N ASN A 296 21.71 -11.85 28.82
CA ASN A 296 22.56 -13.00 28.46
C ASN A 296 22.80 -13.15 26.94
N ALA A 297 22.28 -12.23 26.13
CA ALA A 297 22.52 -12.24 24.70
C ALA A 297 23.82 -11.50 24.35
N VAL A 298 24.50 -11.97 23.31
CA VAL A 298 25.73 -11.35 22.80
C VAL A 298 25.37 -10.48 21.61
N VAL A 299 25.73 -9.20 21.67
CA VAL A 299 25.66 -8.31 20.51
C VAL A 299 26.98 -8.47 19.73
N GLN A 300 26.85 -8.84 18.45
CA GLN A 300 27.96 -9.06 17.54
C GLN A 300 28.31 -7.77 16.78
N HIS A 301 29.57 -7.65 16.35
CA HIS A 301 30.09 -6.51 15.60
C HIS A 301 29.98 -6.71 14.08
#